data_b16cba16c20faf6bd6ea844011bd8e25
#
_entry.id   b16cba16c20faf6bd6ea844011bd8e25
#
_cell.length_a   1.000
_cell.length_b   1.000
_cell.length_c   1.000
_cell.angle_alpha   90.00
_cell.angle_beta   90.00
_cell.angle_gamma   90.00
#
_symmetry.space_group_name_H-M   'P 1'
#
loop_
_entity.id
_entity.type
_entity.pdbx_description
1 polymer ?
#
loop_
_entity_poly.entity_id
_entity_poly.type
_entity_poly.pdbx_seq_one_letter_code
_entity_poly.pdbx_strand_id
1 'polypeptide(L)'
;KEAVESYRTDIAAKSDLERQENKEKTGVFLGTYATNPVSGKKVPIFIADYVLTGYGTGAIMAVPAHDTRDYEFAQAFGLPITEVVSGGNVEEEAWTEDGALVNSSNGKGLDLNGLNKAEAIAAAIEWLEKDGSGREKVQYKLRDWLFARQRYWGEPFPICLLYTSPSPRDGL
;
A
#
# COMPACT_ATOMS: atom_id res chain seq x y z
N LYS A 1 -19.06 11.45 10.17
CA LYS A 1 -19.76 10.75 9.08
C LYS A 1 -19.84 11.63 7.83
N GLU A 2 -20.28 12.87 7.95
CA GLU A 2 -20.44 13.81 6.82
C GLU A 2 -19.13 14.01 6.05
N ALA A 3 -18.01 14.28 6.72
CA ALA A 3 -16.69 14.44 6.10
C ALA A 3 -16.24 13.16 5.35
N VAL A 4 -16.58 11.98 5.87
CA VAL A 4 -16.26 10.70 5.23
C VAL A 4 -17.07 10.51 3.94
N GLU A 5 -18.36 10.79 3.98
CA GLU A 5 -19.22 10.65 2.78
C GLU A 5 -18.87 11.70 1.72
N SER A 6 -18.58 12.94 2.11
CA SER A 6 -18.08 13.97 1.19
C SER A 6 -16.79 13.50 0.51
N TYR A 7 -15.80 13.07 1.28
CA TYR A 7 -14.53 12.58 0.75
C TYR A 7 -14.70 11.37 -0.18
N ARG A 8 -15.57 10.42 0.17
CA ARG A 8 -15.88 9.27 -0.70
C ARG A 8 -16.46 9.69 -2.05
N THR A 9 -17.31 10.71 -2.05
CA THR A 9 -17.89 11.26 -3.27
C THR A 9 -16.82 11.92 -4.14
N ASP A 10 -15.94 12.68 -3.50
CA ASP A 10 -14.86 13.41 -4.19
C ASP A 10 -13.85 12.46 -4.85
N ILE A 11 -13.50 11.35 -4.16
CA ILE A 11 -12.54 10.39 -4.70
C ILE A 11 -13.17 9.37 -5.66
N ALA A 12 -14.49 9.17 -5.63
CA ALA A 12 -15.17 8.22 -6.53
C ALA A 12 -15.07 8.63 -8.01
N ALA A 13 -14.89 9.92 -8.27
CA ALA A 13 -14.71 10.46 -9.63
C ALA A 13 -13.27 10.29 -10.17
N LYS A 14 -12.31 9.98 -9.31
CA LYS A 14 -10.89 9.83 -9.70
C LYS A 14 -10.58 8.41 -10.18
N SER A 15 -9.86 8.30 -11.30
CA SER A 15 -9.30 7.04 -11.77
C SER A 15 -8.15 6.57 -10.88
N ASP A 16 -7.80 5.27 -10.95
CA ASP A 16 -6.67 4.72 -10.21
C ASP A 16 -5.34 5.38 -10.62
N LEU A 17 -5.20 5.80 -11.87
CA LEU A 17 -4.02 6.50 -12.35
C LEU A 17 -3.92 7.89 -11.72
N GLU A 18 -4.99 8.66 -11.71
CA GLU A 18 -5.03 9.98 -11.06
C GLU A 18 -4.72 9.91 -9.56
N ARG A 19 -5.19 8.84 -8.89
CA ARG A 19 -4.87 8.59 -7.48
C ARG A 19 -3.39 8.29 -7.25
N GLN A 20 -2.73 7.60 -8.19
CA GLN A 20 -1.31 7.28 -8.09
C GLN A 20 -0.41 8.47 -8.38
N GLU A 21 -0.82 9.35 -9.30
CA GLU A 21 -0.06 10.52 -9.73
C GLU A 21 -0.29 11.75 -8.84
N ASN A 22 -1.31 11.71 -7.99
CA ASN A 22 -1.64 12.83 -7.12
C ASN A 22 -0.52 13.07 -6.10
N LYS A 23 0.14 14.23 -6.21
CA LYS A 23 1.21 14.65 -5.31
C LYS A 23 0.66 15.17 -3.97
N GLU A 24 -0.56 15.67 -3.94
CA GLU A 24 -1.19 16.16 -2.72
C GLU A 24 -1.80 15.00 -1.95
N LYS A 25 -1.30 14.75 -0.74
CA LYS A 25 -1.84 13.68 0.12
C LYS A 25 -3.13 14.14 0.76
N THR A 26 -4.22 13.48 0.41
CA THR A 26 -5.55 13.74 0.96
C THR A 26 -6.06 12.53 1.73
N GLY A 27 -6.86 12.79 2.75
CA GLY A 27 -7.44 11.74 3.57
C GLY A 27 -8.33 12.28 4.68
N VAL A 28 -9.11 11.41 5.29
CA VAL A 28 -9.99 11.75 6.42
C VAL A 28 -9.81 10.76 7.56
N PHE A 29 -9.54 11.29 8.74
CA PHE A 29 -9.49 10.49 9.96
C PHE A 29 -10.89 9.97 10.31
N LEU A 30 -11.03 8.68 10.57
CA LEU A 30 -12.32 8.05 10.88
C LEU A 30 -12.79 8.28 12.31
N GLY A 31 -11.99 8.95 13.15
CA GLY A 31 -12.30 9.16 14.56
C GLY A 31 -12.13 7.89 15.41
N THR A 32 -11.49 6.87 14.89
CA THR A 32 -11.27 5.60 15.57
C THR A 32 -9.85 5.06 15.37
N TYR A 33 -9.48 4.07 16.16
CA TYR A 33 -8.14 3.47 16.18
C TYR A 33 -8.25 1.95 16.06
N ALA A 34 -7.30 1.35 15.37
CA ALA A 34 -7.03 -0.08 15.44
C ALA A 34 -5.94 -0.36 16.48
N THR A 35 -5.92 -1.58 17.00
CA THR A 35 -4.79 -2.05 17.82
C THR A 35 -3.87 -2.88 16.95
N ASN A 36 -2.62 -2.46 16.82
CA ASN A 36 -1.60 -3.26 16.17
C ASN A 36 -1.35 -4.52 17.02
N PRO A 37 -1.62 -5.74 16.52
CA PRO A 37 -1.51 -6.95 17.32
C PRO A 37 -0.07 -7.23 17.77
N VAL A 38 0.91 -6.82 16.97
CA VAL A 38 2.33 -7.04 17.26
C VAL A 38 2.82 -6.14 18.38
N SER A 39 2.56 -4.84 18.31
CA SER A 39 3.06 -3.87 19.30
C SER A 39 2.08 -3.58 20.44
N GLY A 40 0.81 -3.92 20.29
CA GLY A 40 -0.27 -3.54 21.21
C GLY A 40 -0.62 -2.06 21.17
N LYS A 41 0.03 -1.25 20.33
CA LYS A 41 -0.21 0.19 20.22
C LYS A 41 -1.47 0.47 19.39
N LYS A 42 -2.16 1.55 19.75
CA LYS A 42 -3.26 2.05 18.94
C LYS A 42 -2.73 2.87 17.76
N VAL A 43 -3.24 2.57 16.57
CA VAL A 43 -2.92 3.28 15.33
C VAL A 43 -4.20 3.94 14.80
N PRO A 44 -4.15 5.20 14.35
CA PRO A 44 -5.32 5.91 13.85
C PRO A 44 -5.74 5.32 12.50
N ILE A 45 -7.05 5.28 12.24
CA ILE A 45 -7.60 4.80 10.97
C ILE A 45 -8.01 5.98 10.11
N PHE A 46 -7.49 6.02 8.89
CA PHE A 46 -7.81 7.01 7.86
C PHE A 46 -8.42 6.33 6.64
N ILE A 47 -9.22 7.09 5.88
CA ILE A 47 -9.44 6.81 4.46
C ILE A 47 -8.57 7.78 3.66
N ALA A 48 -7.89 7.25 2.64
CA ALA A 48 -6.98 8.02 1.81
C ALA A 48 -7.04 7.52 0.36
N ASP A 49 -6.92 8.43 -0.58
CA ASP A 49 -7.07 8.14 -2.01
C ASP A 49 -5.89 7.36 -2.61
N TYR A 50 -4.70 7.47 -2.01
CA TYR A 50 -3.53 6.73 -2.47
C TYR A 50 -3.54 5.23 -2.13
N VAL A 51 -4.45 4.80 -1.24
CA VAL A 51 -4.63 3.38 -0.90
C VAL A 51 -5.48 2.69 -1.95
N LEU A 52 -4.88 1.78 -2.70
CA LEU A 52 -5.54 1.09 -3.80
C LEU A 52 -6.40 -0.08 -3.30
N THR A 53 -7.65 -0.12 -3.72
CA THR A 53 -8.61 -1.18 -3.34
C THR A 53 -8.25 -2.56 -3.90
N GLY A 54 -7.50 -2.62 -4.99
CA GLY A 54 -7.00 -3.86 -5.60
C GLY A 54 -5.79 -4.49 -4.88
N TYR A 55 -5.33 -3.88 -3.77
CA TYR A 55 -4.21 -4.39 -3.01
C TYR A 55 -4.69 -5.07 -1.71
N GLY A 56 -4.50 -6.39 -1.62
CA GLY A 56 -4.93 -7.16 -0.44
C GLY A 56 -6.44 -7.08 -0.22
N THR A 57 -6.83 -6.58 0.95
CA THR A 57 -8.24 -6.37 1.33
C THR A 57 -8.73 -4.95 1.09
N GLY A 58 -7.88 -4.08 0.54
CA GLY A 58 -8.13 -2.64 0.47
C GLY A 58 -7.85 -1.88 1.77
N ALA A 59 -7.38 -2.58 2.80
CA ALA A 59 -6.88 -1.99 4.04
C ALA A 59 -5.40 -2.30 4.18
N ILE A 60 -4.60 -1.29 4.44
CA ILE A 60 -3.16 -1.41 4.66
C ILE A 60 -2.77 -0.90 6.04
N MET A 61 -1.68 -1.42 6.59
CA MET A 61 -0.98 -0.79 7.70
C MET A 61 0.18 0.02 7.12
N ALA A 62 0.12 1.34 7.27
CA ALA A 62 1.13 2.24 6.77
C ALA A 62 2.47 2.09 7.51
N VAL A 63 3.57 2.31 6.80
CA VAL A 63 4.94 2.26 7.35
C VAL A 63 5.67 3.57 7.01
N PRO A 64 5.34 4.67 7.69
CA PRO A 64 5.82 6.00 7.33
C PRO A 64 7.34 6.14 7.23
N ALA A 65 8.08 5.47 8.11
CA ALA A 65 9.54 5.56 8.09
C ALA A 65 10.21 4.90 6.87
N HIS A 66 9.53 3.96 6.17
CA HIS A 66 10.13 3.10 5.15
C HIS A 66 9.34 2.97 3.86
N ASP A 67 8.30 3.78 3.69
CA ASP A 67 7.56 3.95 2.42
C ASP A 67 7.38 5.44 2.16
N THR A 68 7.79 5.90 0.97
CA THR A 68 7.78 7.32 0.62
C THR A 68 6.37 7.91 0.63
N ARG A 69 5.36 7.16 0.17
CA ARG A 69 3.98 7.63 0.13
C ARG A 69 3.38 7.76 1.53
N ASP A 70 3.67 6.78 2.38
CA ASP A 70 3.24 6.78 3.78
C ASP A 70 3.94 7.89 4.57
N TYR A 71 5.22 8.16 4.25
CA TYR A 71 6.00 9.25 4.84
C TYR A 71 5.37 10.62 4.53
N GLU A 72 5.11 10.87 3.24
CA GLU A 72 4.47 12.11 2.79
C GLU A 72 3.09 12.29 3.44
N PHE A 73 2.32 11.21 3.55
CA PHE A 73 1.03 11.22 4.23
C PHE A 73 1.18 11.53 5.72
N ALA A 74 2.13 10.87 6.40
CA ALA A 74 2.38 11.10 7.81
C ALA A 74 2.81 12.54 8.10
N GLN A 75 3.64 13.13 7.24
CA GLN A 75 4.01 14.55 7.34
C GLN A 75 2.81 15.47 7.15
N ALA A 76 1.99 15.23 6.12
CA ALA A 76 0.81 16.05 5.83
C ALA A 76 -0.21 16.05 6.97
N PHE A 77 -0.34 14.93 7.68
CA PHE A 77 -1.31 14.77 8.79
C PHE A 77 -0.68 14.85 10.19
N GLY A 78 0.60 15.18 10.30
CA GLY A 78 1.30 15.30 11.60
C GLY A 78 1.32 13.99 12.39
N LEU A 79 1.42 12.86 11.71
CA LEU A 79 1.46 11.53 12.34
C LEU A 79 2.89 11.17 12.78
N PRO A 80 3.06 10.37 13.83
CA PRO A 80 4.37 9.97 14.30
C PRO A 80 5.06 9.05 13.28
N ILE A 81 6.33 9.34 13.00
CA ILE A 81 7.21 8.52 12.16
C ILE A 81 8.21 7.84 13.08
N THR A 82 8.26 6.52 13.05
CA THR A 82 9.14 5.73 13.91
C THR A 82 10.04 4.86 13.04
N GLU A 83 11.35 5.03 13.16
CA GLU A 83 12.33 4.17 12.50
C GLU A 83 12.19 2.74 13.00
N VAL A 84 12.05 1.79 12.06
CA VAL A 84 11.98 0.34 12.33
C VAL A 84 12.97 -0.47 11.51
N VAL A 85 13.63 0.16 10.54
CA VAL A 85 14.80 -0.38 9.81
C VAL A 85 15.93 0.66 9.90
N SER A 86 17.06 0.25 10.39
CA SER A 86 18.22 1.14 10.57
C SER A 86 18.93 1.44 9.25
N GLY A 87 19.53 2.61 9.15
CA GLY A 87 20.44 2.95 8.05
C GLY A 87 20.32 4.36 7.50
N GLY A 88 19.19 5.03 7.67
CA GLY A 88 18.96 6.37 7.18
C GLY A 88 18.52 7.38 8.24
N ASN A 89 18.25 8.60 7.81
CA ASN A 89 17.69 9.64 8.66
C ASN A 89 16.19 9.83 8.35
N VAL A 90 15.35 9.14 9.11
CA VAL A 90 13.89 9.21 8.94
C VAL A 90 13.26 10.55 9.35
N GLU A 91 14.05 11.49 9.88
CA GLU A 91 13.60 12.88 10.11
C GLU A 91 13.60 13.70 8.82
N GLU A 92 14.42 13.33 7.84
CA GLU A 92 14.56 14.04 6.56
C GLU A 92 13.73 13.38 5.45
N GLU A 93 13.82 12.04 5.35
CA GLU A 93 13.13 11.29 4.29
C GLU A 93 12.84 9.84 4.73
N ALA A 94 11.96 9.16 3.98
CA ALA A 94 11.71 7.74 4.19
C ALA A 94 12.94 6.91 3.79
N TRP A 95 13.41 6.03 4.68
CA TRP A 95 14.47 5.10 4.37
C TRP A 95 13.92 3.83 3.73
N THR A 96 14.13 3.66 2.43
CA THR A 96 13.55 2.55 1.64
C THR A 96 14.53 1.41 1.37
N GLU A 97 15.77 1.55 1.82
CA GLU A 97 16.82 0.55 1.64
C GLU A 97 16.78 -0.53 2.71
N ASP A 98 17.53 -1.61 2.51
CA ASP A 98 17.63 -2.69 3.48
C ASP A 98 18.47 -2.26 4.70
N GLY A 99 18.15 -2.82 5.86
CA GLY A 99 18.85 -2.60 7.11
C GLY A 99 18.42 -3.60 8.16
N ALA A 100 19.05 -3.54 9.33
CA ALA A 100 18.62 -4.34 10.48
C ALA A 100 17.39 -3.71 11.13
N LEU A 101 16.47 -4.54 11.62
CA LEU A 101 15.30 -4.04 12.32
C LEU A 101 15.68 -3.44 13.67
N VAL A 102 15.02 -2.33 14.03
CA VAL A 102 15.16 -1.62 15.29
C VAL A 102 13.78 -1.24 15.84
N ASN A 103 13.67 -0.91 17.12
CA ASN A 103 12.41 -0.51 17.76
C ASN A 103 11.23 -1.48 17.54
N SER A 104 11.53 -2.76 17.30
CA SER A 104 10.60 -3.78 16.82
C SER A 104 10.46 -4.93 17.81
N SER A 105 10.18 -4.62 19.08
CA SER A 105 9.89 -5.60 20.14
C SER A 105 8.56 -5.26 20.82
N ASN A 106 7.79 -6.29 21.19
CA ASN A 106 6.51 -6.11 21.87
C ASN A 106 6.52 -6.44 23.37
N GLY A 107 7.64 -6.92 23.88
CA GLY A 107 7.74 -7.37 25.27
C GLY A 107 6.87 -8.59 25.63
N LYS A 108 6.24 -9.23 24.63
CA LYS A 108 5.36 -10.41 24.78
C LYS A 108 5.87 -11.63 24.02
N GLY A 109 7.19 -11.72 23.87
CA GLY A 109 7.83 -12.84 23.21
C GLY A 109 8.12 -12.66 21.71
N LEU A 110 7.83 -11.48 21.14
CA LEU A 110 8.31 -11.11 19.82
C LEU A 110 9.39 -10.04 19.97
N ASP A 111 10.57 -10.33 19.46
CA ASP A 111 11.67 -9.38 19.32
C ASP A 111 12.29 -9.56 17.93
N LEU A 112 12.15 -8.55 17.11
CA LEU A 112 12.65 -8.53 15.73
C LEU A 112 13.92 -7.69 15.60
N ASN A 113 14.39 -7.08 16.67
CA ASN A 113 15.56 -6.20 16.64
C ASN A 113 16.82 -6.96 16.19
N GLY A 114 17.57 -6.35 15.29
CA GLY A 114 18.80 -6.92 14.74
C GLY A 114 18.61 -7.96 13.64
N LEU A 115 17.37 -8.40 13.39
CA LEU A 115 17.08 -9.34 12.30
C LEU A 115 17.08 -8.62 10.95
N ASN A 116 17.38 -9.38 9.89
CA ASN A 116 17.14 -8.93 8.53
C ASN A 116 15.65 -9.08 8.17
N LYS A 117 15.25 -8.48 7.05
CA LYS A 117 13.86 -8.46 6.58
C LYS A 117 13.23 -9.85 6.45
N ALA A 118 13.95 -10.82 5.89
CA ALA A 118 13.42 -12.17 5.67
C ALA A 118 13.20 -12.92 6.98
N GLU A 119 14.17 -12.85 7.89
CA GLU A 119 14.09 -13.45 9.22
C GLU A 119 12.97 -12.80 10.05
N ALA A 120 12.84 -11.48 9.98
CA ALA A 120 11.81 -10.76 10.69
C ALA A 120 10.39 -11.09 10.20
N ILE A 121 10.19 -11.22 8.90
CA ILE A 121 8.92 -11.65 8.32
C ILE A 121 8.53 -13.04 8.83
N ALA A 122 9.47 -14.01 8.78
CA ALA A 122 9.22 -15.36 9.26
C ALA A 122 8.87 -15.38 10.76
N ALA A 123 9.65 -14.68 11.58
CA ALA A 123 9.41 -14.60 13.03
C ALA A 123 8.08 -13.92 13.37
N ALA A 124 7.72 -12.86 12.65
CA ALA A 124 6.45 -12.16 12.85
C ALA A 124 5.25 -13.04 12.47
N ILE A 125 5.32 -13.77 11.36
CA ILE A 125 4.27 -14.70 10.93
C ILE A 125 4.11 -15.81 11.98
N GLU A 126 5.18 -16.45 12.39
CA GLU A 126 5.15 -17.52 13.39
C GLU A 126 4.52 -17.02 14.72
N TRP A 127 4.89 -15.82 15.15
CA TRP A 127 4.33 -15.25 16.35
C TRP A 127 2.82 -14.96 16.22
N LEU A 128 2.39 -14.36 15.07
CA LEU A 128 0.98 -14.06 14.80
C LEU A 128 0.12 -15.33 14.72
N GLU A 129 0.65 -16.42 14.17
CA GLU A 129 -0.03 -17.70 14.11
C GLU A 129 -0.18 -18.34 15.50
N LYS A 130 0.87 -18.28 16.32
CA LYS A 130 0.82 -18.75 17.70
C LYS A 130 -0.16 -17.94 18.57
N ASP A 131 -0.21 -16.64 18.37
CA ASP A 131 -1.15 -15.76 19.07
C ASP A 131 -2.60 -15.90 18.55
N GLY A 132 -2.79 -16.50 17.37
CA GLY A 132 -4.09 -16.68 16.73
C GLY A 132 -4.66 -15.39 16.10
N SER A 133 -3.87 -14.33 16.03
CA SER A 133 -4.27 -13.03 15.49
C SER A 133 -3.98 -12.85 14.00
N GLY A 134 -3.22 -13.77 13.38
CA GLY A 134 -2.89 -13.73 11.96
C GLY A 134 -2.51 -15.09 11.41
N ARG A 135 -2.33 -15.14 10.10
CA ARG A 135 -1.81 -16.33 9.39
C ARG A 135 -1.10 -15.91 8.12
N GLU A 136 -0.15 -16.73 7.69
CA GLU A 136 0.47 -16.57 6.38
C GLU A 136 -0.58 -16.69 5.27
N LYS A 137 -0.51 -15.82 4.28
CA LYS A 137 -1.32 -15.90 3.08
C LYS A 137 -0.49 -15.56 1.86
N VAL A 138 -0.27 -16.54 1.00
CA VAL A 138 0.34 -16.32 -0.30
C VAL A 138 -0.70 -15.81 -1.28
N GLN A 139 -0.46 -14.65 -1.87
CA GLN A 139 -1.28 -14.08 -2.93
C GLN A 139 -0.46 -13.92 -4.20
N TYR A 140 -0.94 -14.53 -5.28
CA TYR A 140 -0.35 -14.35 -6.59
C TYR A 140 -0.97 -13.11 -7.23
N LYS A 141 -0.20 -12.03 -7.36
CA LYS A 141 -0.63 -10.84 -8.08
C LYS A 141 -0.29 -11.00 -9.56
N LEU A 142 -1.21 -11.59 -10.31
CA LEU A 142 -1.16 -11.56 -11.76
C LEU A 142 -1.77 -10.23 -12.24
N ARG A 143 -1.08 -9.57 -13.18
CA ARG A 143 -1.71 -8.47 -13.91
C ARG A 143 -2.76 -9.06 -14.83
N ASP A 144 -3.87 -8.34 -14.97
CA ASP A 144 -4.89 -8.71 -15.94
C ASP A 144 -4.27 -8.93 -17.31
N TRP A 145 -4.71 -9.99 -17.96
CA TRP A 145 -4.26 -10.31 -19.31
C TRP A 145 -4.80 -9.25 -20.28
N LEU A 146 -3.89 -8.48 -20.85
CA LEU A 146 -4.24 -7.56 -21.93
C LEU A 146 -4.08 -8.30 -23.24
N PHE A 147 -5.17 -8.67 -23.85
CA PHE A 147 -5.19 -9.32 -25.16
C PHE A 147 -4.46 -8.53 -26.25
N ALA A 148 -4.41 -7.20 -26.13
CA ALA A 148 -3.71 -6.32 -27.05
C ALA A 148 -2.18 -6.37 -26.91
N ARG A 149 -1.62 -7.03 -25.90
CA ARG A 149 -0.19 -7.26 -25.85
C ARG A 149 0.16 -8.42 -26.76
N GLN A 150 0.87 -8.12 -27.84
CA GLN A 150 1.50 -9.11 -28.71
C GLN A 150 2.43 -10.02 -27.89
N ARG A 151 1.89 -11.12 -27.44
CA ARG A 151 2.65 -12.18 -26.78
C ARG A 151 2.30 -13.51 -27.42
N TYR A 152 3.18 -14.47 -27.32
CA TYR A 152 3.20 -15.76 -28.01
C TYR A 152 1.94 -16.64 -27.93
N TRP A 153 0.97 -16.29 -27.09
CA TRP A 153 -0.16 -17.16 -26.80
C TRP A 153 -1.52 -16.57 -27.15
N GLY A 154 -1.60 -15.45 -27.71
CA GLY A 154 -2.89 -14.85 -27.96
C GLY A 154 -2.93 -14.25 -29.34
N GLU A 155 -3.97 -14.55 -30.10
CA GLU A 155 -4.28 -13.76 -31.26
C GLU A 155 -4.70 -12.37 -30.77
N PRO A 156 -4.12 -11.27 -31.30
CA PRO A 156 -4.57 -9.94 -30.98
C PRO A 156 -6.02 -9.79 -31.39
N PHE A 157 -6.83 -9.14 -30.57
CA PHE A 157 -8.17 -8.74 -30.99
C PHE A 157 -8.03 -7.90 -32.28
N PRO A 158 -8.75 -8.24 -33.35
CA PRO A 158 -8.65 -7.51 -34.62
C PRO A 158 -9.47 -6.19 -34.55
N ILE A 159 -9.31 -5.44 -33.44
CA ILE A 159 -9.97 -4.17 -33.23
C ILE A 159 -8.91 -3.10 -33.16
N CYS A 160 -8.95 -2.15 -34.06
CA CYS A 160 -8.12 -0.96 -34.05
C CYS A 160 -9.02 0.27 -33.88
N LEU A 161 -8.76 1.06 -32.83
CA LEU A 161 -9.37 2.38 -32.71
C LEU A 161 -8.50 3.38 -33.45
N LEU A 162 -8.93 3.79 -34.64
CA LEU A 162 -8.27 4.82 -35.43
C LEU A 162 -8.89 6.18 -35.12
N TYR A 163 -8.12 7.05 -34.48
CA TYR A 163 -8.57 8.41 -34.14
C TYR A 163 -8.28 9.44 -35.22
N THR A 164 -7.39 9.15 -36.16
CA THR A 164 -6.82 10.16 -37.08
C THR A 164 -6.88 9.82 -38.57
N SER A 165 -7.22 8.60 -38.95
CA SER A 165 -7.35 8.21 -40.35
C SER A 165 -8.42 7.13 -40.52
N PRO A 166 -9.21 7.19 -41.60
CA PRO A 166 -10.18 6.15 -41.89
C PRO A 166 -9.46 4.81 -42.11
N SER A 167 -10.09 3.73 -41.69
CA SER A 167 -9.60 2.38 -41.97
C SER A 167 -9.56 2.14 -43.46
N PRO A 168 -8.56 1.42 -44.00
CA PRO A 168 -8.55 1.03 -45.40
C PRO A 168 -9.78 0.25 -45.86
N ARG A 169 -10.62 -0.23 -44.93
CA ARG A 169 -11.86 -0.93 -45.22
C ARG A 169 -13.12 -0.06 -45.18
N ASP A 170 -12.99 1.20 -44.76
CA ASP A 170 -14.13 2.12 -44.67
C ASP A 170 -14.51 2.72 -46.04
N GLY A 171 -13.86 2.29 -47.12
CA GLY A 171 -14.07 2.73 -48.50
C GLY A 171 -14.60 1.65 -49.42
N LEU A 172 -15.23 0.60 -48.91
CA LEU A 172 -15.90 -0.43 -49.74
C LEU A 172 -17.40 -0.35 -49.57
#